data_607bff1d8c17a11dd0d108dd4e220ad8
#
_entry.id   607bff1d8c17a11dd0d108dd4e220ad8
#
_cell.length_a   1.000
_cell.length_b   1.000
_cell.length_c   1.000
_cell.angle_alpha   90.00
_cell.angle_beta   90.00
_cell.angle_gamma   90.00
#
_symmetry.space_group_name_H-M   'P 1'
#
loop_
_entity.id
_entity.type
_entity.pdbx_description
1 polymer ?
#
loop_
_entity_poly.entity_id
_entity_poly.type
_entity_poly.pdbx_seq_one_letter_code
_entity_poly.pdbx_strand_id
1 'polypeptide(L)'
;MNEFDLELLTGISDEIKNLITENPELPILILAGSNANLDKESWTCCYETFAEIGEVIDTEELPICSDFVFHNRDDIYEALYEWLEDEYRELDRTSLDDLFQKYVKECEPHLKKVIAIYVDN
;
A
#
# COMPACT_ATOMS: atom_id res chain seq x y z
N MET A 1 -30.04 4.78 -8.27
CA MET A 1 -29.64 3.95 -8.96
C MET A 1 -29.95 2.84 -8.66
N ASN A 2 -30.15 2.40 -8.69
CA ASN A 2 -30.52 1.33 -8.62
C ASN A 2 -29.75 0.39 -9.18
N GLU A 3 -28.86 0.74 -9.74
CA GLU A 3 -28.39 -0.14 -10.53
C GLU A 3 -27.30 -0.86 -10.03
N PHE A 4 -27.44 -2.10 -9.86
CA PHE A 4 -26.40 -3.06 -9.57
C PHE A 4 -25.84 -3.54 -10.91
N ASP A 5 -24.64 -3.11 -11.24
CA ASP A 5 -24.00 -3.48 -12.49
C ASP A 5 -23.11 -4.70 -12.29
N LEU A 6 -23.66 -5.87 -12.49
CA LEU A 6 -22.92 -7.12 -12.29
C LEU A 6 -21.80 -7.30 -13.31
N GLU A 7 -21.98 -6.84 -14.54
CA GLU A 7 -20.96 -6.94 -15.56
C GLU A 7 -19.71 -6.16 -15.20
N LEU A 8 -19.88 -4.94 -14.68
CA LEU A 8 -18.77 -4.13 -14.23
C LEU A 8 -18.03 -4.81 -13.07
N LEU A 9 -18.78 -5.29 -12.09
CA LEU A 9 -18.19 -5.93 -10.92
C LEU A 9 -17.46 -7.23 -11.26
N THR A 10 -18.00 -8.02 -12.16
CA THR A 10 -17.35 -9.29 -12.55
C THR A 10 -16.12 -9.08 -13.40
N GLY A 11 -16.08 -8.03 -14.23
CA GLY A 11 -14.90 -7.69 -15.00
C GLY A 11 -13.70 -7.35 -14.11
N ILE A 12 -13.95 -6.55 -13.07
CA ILE A 12 -12.92 -6.20 -12.09
C ILE A 12 -12.48 -7.45 -11.33
N SER A 13 -13.43 -8.35 -11.03
CA SER A 13 -13.13 -9.61 -10.34
C SER A 13 -12.17 -10.48 -11.11
N ASP A 14 -12.24 -10.49 -12.44
CA ASP A 14 -11.32 -11.28 -13.25
C ASP A 14 -9.88 -10.80 -13.14
N GLU A 15 -9.66 -9.49 -13.09
CA GLU A 15 -8.33 -8.94 -12.86
C GLU A 15 -7.76 -9.37 -11.51
N ILE A 16 -8.59 -9.33 -10.47
CA ILE A 16 -8.20 -9.74 -9.12
C ILE A 16 -7.88 -11.23 -9.10
N LYS A 17 -8.72 -12.05 -9.72
CA LYS A 17 -8.48 -13.49 -9.81
C LYS A 17 -7.17 -13.80 -10.51
N ASN A 18 -6.86 -13.08 -11.58
CA ASN A 18 -5.64 -13.30 -12.33
C ASN A 18 -4.41 -12.96 -11.48
N LEU A 19 -4.44 -11.86 -10.74
CA LEU A 19 -3.33 -11.49 -9.84
C LEU A 19 -3.11 -12.57 -8.78
N ILE A 20 -4.17 -13.07 -8.18
CA ILE A 20 -4.07 -14.10 -7.15
C ILE A 20 -3.54 -15.40 -7.76
N THR A 21 -4.02 -15.77 -8.92
CA THR A 21 -3.60 -17.01 -9.59
C THR A 21 -2.13 -16.96 -10.00
N GLU A 22 -1.67 -15.80 -10.46
CA GLU A 22 -0.28 -15.62 -10.88
C GLU A 22 0.68 -15.47 -9.70
N ASN A 23 0.18 -15.08 -8.53
CA ASN A 23 1.00 -14.83 -7.35
C ASN A 23 0.39 -15.49 -6.11
N PRO A 24 0.24 -16.84 -6.11
CA PRO A 24 -0.45 -17.52 -5.03
C PRO A 24 0.25 -17.43 -3.68
N GLU A 25 1.54 -17.08 -3.67
CA GLU A 25 2.31 -16.99 -2.43
C GLU A 25 2.21 -15.62 -1.76
N LEU A 26 1.68 -14.61 -2.44
CA LEU A 26 1.63 -13.26 -1.89
C LEU A 26 0.43 -13.06 -0.96
N PRO A 27 0.62 -12.39 0.18
CA PRO A 27 -0.49 -12.01 1.03
C PRO A 27 -1.41 -11.01 0.32
N ILE A 28 -2.67 -10.99 0.70
CA ILE A 28 -3.68 -10.10 0.14
C ILE A 28 -4.04 -9.06 1.19
N LEU A 29 -3.95 -7.77 0.82
CA LEU A 29 -4.42 -6.68 1.64
C LEU A 29 -5.58 -5.99 0.95
N ILE A 30 -6.63 -5.69 1.71
CA ILE A 30 -7.79 -4.97 1.19
C ILE A 30 -7.81 -3.59 1.85
N LEU A 31 -7.78 -2.55 1.01
CA LEU A 31 -7.73 -1.17 1.47
C LEU A 31 -9.01 -0.47 1.03
N ALA A 32 -9.66 0.18 1.96
CA ALA A 32 -10.92 0.86 1.70
C ALA A 32 -10.72 2.37 1.69
N GLY A 33 -11.21 3.02 0.66
CA GLY A 33 -11.23 4.47 0.60
C GLY A 33 -12.28 5.04 1.56
N SER A 34 -12.26 6.35 1.73
CA SER A 34 -13.13 7.01 2.71
C SER A 34 -14.63 6.90 2.40
N ASN A 35 -14.98 6.60 1.16
CA ASN A 35 -16.37 6.49 0.73
C ASN A 35 -16.84 5.05 0.56
N ALA A 36 -16.02 4.07 0.94
CA ALA A 36 -16.31 2.67 0.67
C ALA A 36 -17.58 2.20 1.38
N ASN A 37 -17.75 2.57 2.63
CA ASN A 37 -18.96 2.23 3.37
C ASN A 37 -19.17 3.24 4.51
N LEU A 38 -20.13 4.13 4.33
CA LEU A 38 -20.47 5.14 5.32
C LEU A 38 -21.43 4.62 6.40
N ASP A 39 -22.14 3.52 6.12
CA ASP A 39 -23.02 2.87 7.09
C ASP A 39 -22.34 1.61 7.60
N LYS A 40 -21.78 1.67 8.80
CA LYS A 40 -21.03 0.58 9.38
C LYS A 40 -21.86 -0.64 9.75
N GLU A 41 -23.16 -0.52 9.74
CA GLU A 41 -24.05 -1.63 10.09
C GLU A 41 -24.47 -2.47 8.90
N SER A 42 -24.11 -2.07 7.69
CA SER A 42 -24.49 -2.81 6.48
C SER A 42 -23.29 -3.07 5.57
N TRP A 43 -23.44 -4.03 4.69
CA TRP A 43 -22.46 -4.33 3.66
C TRP A 43 -22.94 -3.77 2.33
N THR A 44 -22.00 -3.24 1.56
CA THR A 44 -22.34 -2.66 0.27
C THR A 44 -21.33 -3.09 -0.77
N CYS A 45 -21.75 -3.12 -2.04
CA CYS A 45 -20.85 -3.35 -3.15
C CYS A 45 -20.09 -2.07 -3.47
N CYS A 46 -18.81 -2.19 -3.70
CA CYS A 46 -17.97 -1.07 -4.12
C CYS A 46 -17.80 -1.11 -5.62
N TYR A 47 -18.04 0.03 -6.26
CA TYR A 47 -17.93 0.14 -7.72
C TYR A 47 -16.54 0.55 -8.19
N GLU A 48 -15.76 1.18 -7.32
CA GLU A 48 -14.39 1.51 -7.62
C GLU A 48 -13.49 0.48 -6.97
N THR A 49 -12.91 -0.39 -7.79
CA THR A 49 -12.06 -1.47 -7.32
C THR A 49 -10.90 -1.63 -8.29
N PHE A 50 -9.70 -1.69 -7.76
CA PHE A 50 -8.56 -2.11 -8.57
C PHE A 50 -7.56 -2.85 -7.70
N ALA A 51 -6.67 -3.58 -8.34
CA ALA A 51 -5.68 -4.36 -7.64
C ALA A 51 -4.31 -4.23 -8.32
N GLU A 52 -3.28 -4.29 -7.51
CA GLU A 52 -1.91 -4.24 -8.00
C GLU A 52 -1.00 -5.00 -7.04
N ILE A 53 0.22 -5.28 -7.49
CA ILE A 53 1.25 -5.78 -6.60
C ILE A 53 1.93 -4.57 -5.99
N GLY A 54 1.92 -4.46 -4.68
CA GLY A 54 2.56 -3.37 -3.96
C GLY A 54 3.60 -3.90 -2.99
N GLU A 55 4.24 -3.00 -2.27
CA GLU A 55 5.21 -3.35 -1.23
C GLU A 55 4.82 -2.69 0.09
N VAL A 56 5.05 -3.40 1.18
CA VAL A 56 4.79 -2.91 2.52
C VAL A 56 6.04 -3.11 3.38
N ILE A 57 6.11 -2.36 4.46
CA ILE A 57 7.13 -2.56 5.49
C ILE A 57 6.49 -3.37 6.61
N ASP A 58 6.98 -4.60 6.80
CA ASP A 58 6.40 -5.54 7.75
C ASP A 58 7.09 -5.42 9.10
N THR A 59 7.03 -4.25 9.72
CA THR A 59 7.52 -4.01 11.07
C THR A 59 7.02 -2.67 11.58
N GLU A 60 6.85 -2.56 12.88
CA GLU A 60 6.50 -1.29 13.54
C GLU A 60 7.74 -0.59 14.12
N GLU A 61 8.91 -1.20 13.98
CA GLU A 61 10.14 -0.67 14.58
C GLU A 61 10.77 0.47 13.79
N LEU A 62 10.33 0.68 12.56
CA LEU A 62 10.87 1.75 11.71
C LEU A 62 9.99 3.00 11.79
N PRO A 63 10.58 4.18 11.52
CA PRO A 63 9.84 5.44 11.63
C PRO A 63 8.78 5.64 10.56
N ILE A 64 8.86 4.92 9.44
CA ILE A 64 7.83 5.02 8.41
C ILE A 64 6.69 4.10 8.80
N CYS A 65 5.47 4.60 8.66
CA CYS A 65 4.29 3.85 9.04
C CYS A 65 4.10 2.60 8.20
N SER A 66 3.92 1.47 8.87
CA SER A 66 3.70 0.19 8.22
C SER A 66 2.27 0.01 7.69
N ASP A 67 1.39 0.98 7.92
CA ASP A 67 -0.01 0.89 7.48
C ASP A 67 -0.20 1.26 6.01
N PHE A 68 0.85 1.74 5.35
CA PHE A 68 0.77 2.16 3.96
C PHE A 68 1.30 1.09 3.02
N VAL A 69 0.65 1.00 1.85
CA VAL A 69 1.13 0.20 0.73
C VAL A 69 1.76 1.15 -0.27
N PHE A 70 2.94 0.82 -0.72
CA PHE A 70 3.67 1.60 -1.71
C PHE A 70 3.68 0.86 -3.03
N HIS A 71 3.73 1.59 -4.14
CA HIS A 71 3.78 0.97 -5.46
C HIS A 71 5.06 0.18 -5.68
N ASN A 72 6.17 0.69 -5.14
CA ASN A 72 7.48 0.04 -5.29
C ASN A 72 8.41 0.53 -4.19
N ARG A 73 9.62 -0.04 -4.18
CA ARG A 73 10.64 0.31 -3.18
C ARG A 73 11.11 1.75 -3.27
N ASP A 74 11.17 2.30 -4.48
CA ASP A 74 11.62 3.67 -4.65
C ASP A 74 10.68 4.65 -3.94
N ASP A 75 9.39 4.39 -3.95
CA ASP A 75 8.41 5.19 -3.23
C ASP A 75 8.62 5.09 -1.71
N ILE A 76 8.97 3.91 -1.21
CA ILE A 76 9.29 3.71 0.20
C ILE A 76 10.51 4.54 0.58
N TYR A 77 11.56 4.47 -0.22
CA TYR A 77 12.79 5.19 0.06
C TYR A 77 12.61 6.70 -0.05
N GLU A 78 11.79 7.16 -0.98
CA GLU A 78 11.44 8.57 -1.08
C GLU A 78 10.72 9.06 0.17
N ALA A 79 9.74 8.30 0.65
CA ALA A 79 9.03 8.64 1.87
C ALA A 79 9.97 8.66 3.08
N LEU A 80 10.89 7.71 3.15
CA LEU A 80 11.90 7.66 4.20
C LEU A 80 12.79 8.89 4.18
N TYR A 81 13.27 9.28 3.00
CA TYR A 81 14.13 10.45 2.87
C TYR A 81 13.42 11.73 3.29
N GLU A 82 12.17 11.90 2.87
CA GLU A 82 11.36 13.04 3.25
C GLU A 82 11.15 13.10 4.77
N TRP A 83 10.91 11.96 5.40
CA TRP A 83 10.78 11.91 6.85
C TRP A 83 12.07 12.34 7.55
N LEU A 84 13.22 11.86 7.04
CA LEU A 84 14.52 12.22 7.60
C LEU A 84 14.82 13.71 7.46
N GLU A 85 14.52 14.29 6.29
CA GLU A 85 14.70 15.72 6.09
C GLU A 85 13.88 16.54 7.08
N ASP A 86 12.68 16.09 7.39
CA ASP A 86 11.79 16.79 8.30
C ASP A 86 12.23 16.63 9.76
N GLU A 87 12.61 15.42 10.15
CA GLU A 87 13.01 15.12 11.53
C GLU A 87 14.42 15.65 11.87
N TYR A 88 15.32 15.66 10.91
CA TYR A 88 16.73 16.01 11.14
C TYR A 88 17.13 17.22 10.30
N ARG A 89 16.38 18.30 10.43
CA ARG A 89 16.61 19.54 9.66
C ARG A 89 17.97 20.17 9.89
N GLU A 90 18.60 19.87 11.01
CA GLU A 90 19.86 20.45 11.40
C GLU A 90 21.06 19.77 10.78
N LEU A 91 20.87 18.56 10.22
CA LEU A 91 21.97 17.82 9.65
C LEU A 91 22.33 18.36 8.27
N ASP A 92 23.64 18.34 7.97
CA ASP A 92 24.07 18.62 6.62
C ASP A 92 23.71 17.46 5.70
N ARG A 93 23.87 17.67 4.41
CA ARG A 93 23.45 16.68 3.43
C ARG A 93 24.22 15.38 3.55
N THR A 94 25.51 15.43 3.81
CA THR A 94 26.35 14.25 3.95
C THR A 94 25.89 13.38 5.13
N SER A 95 25.64 14.02 6.28
CA SER A 95 25.17 13.31 7.45
C SER A 95 23.78 12.74 7.25
N LEU A 96 22.91 13.48 6.55
CA LEU A 96 21.56 13.02 6.23
C LEU A 96 21.61 11.80 5.30
N ASP A 97 22.45 11.83 4.28
CA ASP A 97 22.60 10.72 3.35
C ASP A 97 23.14 9.47 4.05
N ASP A 98 24.09 9.63 4.96
CA ASP A 98 24.62 8.52 5.75
C ASP A 98 23.52 7.88 6.62
N LEU A 99 22.71 8.70 7.25
CA LEU A 99 21.61 8.24 8.08
C LEU A 99 20.54 7.56 7.21
N PHE A 100 20.27 8.08 6.03
CA PHE A 100 19.34 7.48 5.09
C PHE A 100 19.79 6.08 4.70
N GLN A 101 21.08 5.91 4.35
CA GLN A 101 21.61 4.59 4.00
C GLN A 101 21.51 3.59 5.15
N LYS A 102 21.68 4.06 6.38
CA LYS A 102 21.49 3.21 7.55
C LYS A 102 20.06 2.70 7.65
N TYR A 103 19.08 3.59 7.49
CA TYR A 103 17.67 3.20 7.55
C TYR A 103 17.26 2.32 6.37
N VAL A 104 17.81 2.54 5.18
CA VAL A 104 17.57 1.67 4.04
C VAL A 104 17.96 0.24 4.35
N LYS A 105 19.13 0.05 4.96
CA LYS A 105 19.58 -1.28 5.37
C LYS A 105 18.68 -1.91 6.41
N GLU A 106 18.14 -1.11 7.32
CA GLU A 106 17.22 -1.61 8.33
C GLU A 106 15.85 -1.96 7.73
N CYS A 107 15.44 -1.29 6.65
CA CYS A 107 14.19 -1.56 5.96
C CYS A 107 14.22 -2.87 5.17
N GLU A 108 15.33 -3.14 4.48
CA GLU A 108 15.39 -4.24 3.51
C GLU A 108 14.86 -5.59 3.99
N PRO A 109 15.20 -6.08 5.20
CA PRO A 109 14.67 -7.36 5.65
C PRO A 109 13.17 -7.37 5.88
N HIS A 110 12.54 -6.21 6.00
CA HIS A 110 11.11 -6.08 6.30
C HIS A 110 10.26 -5.70 5.11
N LEU A 111 10.86 -5.60 3.92
CA LEU A 111 10.11 -5.29 2.71
C LEU A 111 9.41 -6.55 2.20
N LYS A 112 8.10 -6.47 2.02
CA LYS A 112 7.28 -7.60 1.58
C LYS A 112 6.39 -7.17 0.42
N LYS A 113 6.27 -8.04 -0.58
CA LYS A 113 5.31 -7.84 -1.66
C LYS A 113 3.96 -8.36 -1.23
N VAL A 114 2.92 -7.66 -1.64
CA VAL A 114 1.54 -8.04 -1.36
C VAL A 114 0.68 -7.79 -2.59
N ILE A 115 -0.47 -8.44 -2.63
CA ILE A 115 -1.53 -8.07 -3.57
C ILE A 115 -2.40 -7.06 -2.84
N ALA A 116 -2.40 -5.82 -3.31
CA ALA A 116 -3.21 -4.77 -2.73
C ALA A 116 -4.49 -4.61 -3.54
N ILE A 117 -5.62 -4.74 -2.87
CA ILE A 117 -6.95 -4.57 -3.48
C ILE A 117 -7.54 -3.30 -2.89
N TYR A 118 -7.81 -2.33 -3.75
CA TYR A 118 -8.37 -1.04 -3.35
C TYR A 118 -9.85 -1.02 -3.67
N VAL A 119 -10.66 -0.66 -2.70
CA VAL A 119 -12.11 -0.59 -2.87
C VAL A 119 -12.60 0.78 -2.42
N ASP A 120 -13.52 1.35 -3.18
CA ASP A 120 -14.16 2.62 -2.81
C ASP A 120 -15.51 2.73 -3.54
N ASN A 121 -16.25 3.75 -3.18
CA ASN A 121 -17.56 4.03 -3.79
C ASN A 121 -17.56 5.35 -4.53
#